data_17c7b3ad0081e894bf248c02b31048f3
#
_entry.id   17c7b3ad0081e894bf248c02b31048f3
#
_cell.length_a   1.000
_cell.length_b   1.000
_cell.length_c   1.000
_cell.angle_alpha   90.00
_cell.angle_beta   90.00
_cell.angle_gamma   90.00
#
_symmetry.space_group_name_H-M   'P 1'
#
loop_
_entity.id
_entity.type
_entity.pdbx_description
1 polymer ?
#
loop_
_entity_poly.entity_id
_entity_poly.type
_entity_poly.pdbx_seq_one_letter_code
_entity_poly.pdbx_strand_id
1 'polypeptide(L)'
;MPDAARRAATRHSIGRAVERGWQFAQAPTTRASSTMPPTRDIARLLDGPRLDGVAERFGAHVARLGPCPAPADHPDLIADLEASGLLGRGGAGFPVGRKWRALAERDTGRAVVVANGAEGEPGSAKDRILMTNRPHLVIDGAILAAEAVGADDIVLYVGEEHHAALAALRRALEERPDGPCVPFRIVPAPIGYVAGEASAAVHYINSGDARPTTTPPRVSERGVGGRPTLVQNVESLAYAALIARYGAPWYRSAGRFASRGTALITVSGAAGDARVREIELGTTIGDVAASVGVGRHQVRAMVLGGYFGTWAAAADAWDLPLDPVILQGRGLTFGCGIVGLLPNEVCGVTATAQVMAFMAAESAGQCGPCVFGLRAIGDATTRVAQGQAGTGDLADIERWTAQIPGRGACRHPDGAMQLMVSALDTFGDEFVSHARTGRCSVTGSRIMVA
;
A
#
# COMPACT_ATOMS: atom_id res chain seq x y z
N MET A 1 29.39 -12.35 9.88
CA MET A 1 28.17 -12.34 10.71
C MET A 1 27.92 -11.07 11.55
N PRO A 2 28.86 -10.12 11.82
CA PRO A 2 28.53 -8.88 12.54
C PRO A 2 27.77 -7.82 11.74
N ASP A 3 27.79 -7.90 10.41
CA ASP A 3 27.22 -6.88 9.52
C ASP A 3 25.68 -6.98 9.36
N ALA A 4 25.12 -8.18 9.43
CA ALA A 4 23.68 -8.40 9.37
C ALA A 4 22.94 -7.88 10.63
N ALA A 5 23.54 -8.05 11.82
CA ALA A 5 22.97 -7.56 13.06
C ALA A 5 23.03 -6.03 13.18
N ARG A 6 24.10 -5.40 12.67
CA ARG A 6 24.19 -3.93 12.57
C ARG A 6 23.17 -3.36 11.59
N ARG A 7 22.96 -4.00 10.43
CA ARG A 7 21.93 -3.61 9.45
C ARG A 7 20.53 -3.76 10.01
N ALA A 8 20.24 -4.83 10.76
CA ALA A 8 18.95 -5.02 11.42
C ALA A 8 18.69 -3.94 12.51
N ALA A 9 19.69 -3.60 13.33
CA ALA A 9 19.58 -2.56 14.35
C ALA A 9 19.36 -1.17 13.74
N THR A 10 20.09 -0.84 12.66
CA THR A 10 19.93 0.44 11.95
C THR A 10 18.59 0.52 11.25
N ARG A 11 18.12 -0.57 10.61
CA ARG A 11 16.78 -0.66 10.01
C ARG A 11 15.68 -0.45 11.06
N HIS A 12 15.80 -1.07 12.21
CA HIS A 12 14.81 -0.95 13.30
C HIS A 12 14.77 0.45 13.92
N SER A 13 15.89 1.18 13.97
CA SER A 13 15.95 2.56 14.47
C SER A 13 15.43 3.56 13.42
N ILE A 14 15.73 3.36 12.14
CA ILE A 14 15.26 4.22 11.05
C ILE A 14 13.77 3.97 10.81
N GLY A 15 13.27 2.73 10.80
CA GLY A 15 11.85 2.40 10.70
C GLY A 15 11.04 3.05 11.81
N ARG A 16 11.49 2.96 13.07
CA ARG A 16 10.84 3.64 14.20
C ARG A 16 11.01 5.17 14.20
N ALA A 17 12.05 5.71 13.59
CA ALA A 17 12.21 7.15 13.41
C ALA A 17 11.27 7.68 12.32
N VAL A 18 11.07 6.92 11.24
CA VAL A 18 10.11 7.25 10.17
C VAL A 18 8.68 7.07 10.65
N GLU A 19 8.35 6.00 11.38
CA GLU A 19 7.05 5.85 12.05
C GLU A 19 6.77 6.98 13.05
N ARG A 20 7.79 7.44 13.80
CA ARG A 20 7.71 8.59 14.69
C ARG A 20 7.78 9.93 13.95
N GLY A 21 8.44 10.02 12.79
CA GLY A 21 8.52 11.23 11.97
C GLY A 21 7.18 11.62 11.34
N TRP A 22 6.28 10.64 11.13
CA TRP A 22 4.88 10.88 10.74
C TRP A 22 3.94 11.11 11.93
N GLN A 23 4.39 10.87 13.16
CA GLN A 23 3.74 11.36 14.39
C GLN A 23 4.21 12.81 14.62
N PHE A 24 3.71 13.74 13.81
CA PHE A 24 3.92 15.17 14.04
C PHE A 24 3.44 15.54 15.44
N ALA A 25 4.24 16.30 16.18
CA ALA A 25 3.94 16.73 17.53
C ALA A 25 2.48 17.21 17.65
N GLN A 26 1.75 16.66 18.62
CA GLN A 26 0.37 16.99 18.85
C GLN A 26 0.23 18.48 19.20
N ALA A 27 -0.42 19.25 18.31
CA ALA A 27 -0.93 20.55 18.68
C ALA A 27 -2.09 20.37 19.69
N PRO A 28 -2.22 21.22 20.72
CA PRO A 28 -3.28 21.08 21.71
C PRO A 28 -4.65 21.18 21.05
N THR A 29 -5.49 20.16 21.24
CA THR A 29 -6.84 20.06 20.70
C THR A 29 -7.77 21.02 21.42
N THR A 30 -8.07 22.16 20.82
CA THR A 30 -9.28 22.91 21.13
C THR A 30 -10.47 22.21 20.46
N ARG A 31 -11.38 21.67 21.27
CA ARG A 31 -12.66 21.11 20.81
C ARG A 31 -13.49 22.18 20.14
N ALA A 32 -13.58 22.15 18.83
CA ALA A 32 -14.63 22.83 18.07
C ALA A 32 -15.68 21.78 17.70
N SER A 33 -16.84 21.87 18.34
CA SER A 33 -18.04 21.12 17.97
C SER A 33 -18.60 21.74 16.69
N SER A 34 -18.42 21.07 15.56
CA SER A 34 -19.20 21.34 14.35
C SER A 34 -19.90 20.05 13.92
N THR A 35 -21.22 20.06 14.02
CA THR A 35 -22.11 19.00 13.52
C THR A 35 -22.18 19.09 12.00
N MET A 36 -21.29 18.40 11.30
CA MET A 36 -21.50 18.02 9.90
C MET A 36 -22.22 16.67 9.85
N PRO A 37 -23.15 16.47 8.89
CA PRO A 37 -23.80 15.19 8.72
C PRO A 37 -22.75 14.13 8.37
N PRO A 38 -22.85 12.90 8.92
CA PRO A 38 -21.89 11.84 8.62
C PRO A 38 -21.93 11.55 7.12
N THR A 39 -20.76 11.58 6.47
CA THR A 39 -20.56 10.85 5.21
C THR A 39 -21.10 9.43 5.44
N ARG A 40 -22.00 8.97 4.57
CA ARG A 40 -22.55 7.61 4.66
C ARG A 40 -21.35 6.66 4.75
N ASP A 41 -21.17 6.03 5.91
CA ASP A 41 -20.23 4.93 6.08
C ASP A 41 -20.74 3.77 5.21
N ILE A 42 -20.21 3.66 4.00
CA ILE A 42 -20.48 2.53 3.11
C ILE A 42 -19.42 1.48 3.43
N ALA A 43 -19.54 0.90 4.60
CA ALA A 43 -18.72 -0.23 4.98
C ALA A 43 -19.19 -1.47 4.24
N ARG A 44 -18.32 -2.05 3.41
CA ARG A 44 -18.51 -3.33 2.71
C ARG A 44 -17.51 -4.36 3.20
N LEU A 45 -16.21 -4.03 3.12
CA LEU A 45 -15.13 -4.86 3.69
C LEU A 45 -15.07 -4.75 5.21
N LEU A 46 -15.30 -3.54 5.73
CA LEU A 46 -15.22 -3.28 7.17
C LEU A 46 -16.57 -3.44 7.87
N ASP A 47 -17.65 -3.75 7.13
CA ASP A 47 -18.97 -4.05 7.73
C ASP A 47 -18.89 -5.23 8.71
N GLY A 48 -19.68 -5.16 9.79
CA GLY A 48 -19.75 -6.21 10.83
C GLY A 48 -19.27 -5.75 12.20
N PRO A 49 -18.74 -6.63 13.05
CA PRO A 49 -18.29 -6.30 14.41
C PRO A 49 -17.28 -5.13 14.43
N ARG A 50 -17.24 -4.40 15.56
CA ARG A 50 -16.33 -3.24 15.71
C ARG A 50 -14.89 -3.62 15.38
N LEU A 51 -14.17 -2.67 14.81
CA LEU A 51 -12.74 -2.80 14.48
C LEU A 51 -11.90 -2.47 15.73
N ASP A 52 -11.97 -3.32 16.73
CA ASP A 52 -11.29 -3.16 18.02
C ASP A 52 -10.06 -4.09 18.18
N GLY A 53 -9.65 -4.72 17.08
CA GLY A 53 -8.57 -5.71 17.09
C GLY A 53 -9.02 -7.12 17.46
N VAL A 54 -10.32 -7.33 17.71
CA VAL A 54 -10.91 -8.65 17.92
C VAL A 54 -11.38 -9.20 16.58
N ALA A 55 -10.82 -10.33 16.17
CA ALA A 55 -11.20 -10.98 14.92
C ALA A 55 -12.65 -11.48 14.96
N GLU A 56 -13.38 -11.24 13.86
CA GLU A 56 -14.69 -11.83 13.63
C GLU A 56 -14.60 -13.37 13.72
N ARG A 57 -15.49 -13.99 14.48
CA ARG A 57 -15.56 -15.45 14.60
C ARG A 57 -16.29 -16.06 13.43
N PHE A 58 -15.99 -17.32 13.09
CA PHE A 58 -16.60 -18.01 11.95
C PHE A 58 -18.14 -17.97 11.97
N GLY A 59 -18.76 -18.25 13.11
CA GLY A 59 -20.22 -18.17 13.23
C GLY A 59 -20.80 -16.78 12.96
N ALA A 60 -20.12 -15.70 13.38
CA ALA A 60 -20.54 -14.33 13.10
C ALA A 60 -20.36 -13.97 11.60
N HIS A 61 -19.26 -14.42 11.00
CA HIS A 61 -19.00 -14.28 9.58
C HIS A 61 -20.10 -14.95 8.73
N VAL A 62 -20.42 -16.22 9.04
CA VAL A 62 -21.48 -16.97 8.33
C VAL A 62 -22.86 -16.35 8.58
N ALA A 63 -23.14 -15.88 9.79
CA ALA A 63 -24.41 -15.20 10.07
C ALA A 63 -24.57 -13.89 9.27
N ARG A 64 -23.47 -13.19 8.99
CA ARG A 64 -23.46 -11.92 8.27
C ARG A 64 -23.44 -12.08 6.74
N LEU A 65 -22.62 -13.00 6.22
CA LEU A 65 -22.33 -13.13 4.79
C LEU A 65 -22.78 -14.45 4.16
N GLY A 66 -23.28 -15.39 4.97
CA GLY A 66 -23.49 -16.78 4.56
C GLY A 66 -22.19 -17.59 4.50
N PRO A 67 -22.28 -18.87 4.13
CA PRO A 67 -21.11 -19.72 3.92
C PRO A 67 -20.26 -19.19 2.75
N CYS A 68 -19.04 -19.72 2.59
CA CYS A 68 -18.26 -19.46 1.37
C CYS A 68 -19.06 -19.96 0.16
N PRO A 69 -19.28 -19.13 -0.89
CA PRO A 69 -20.03 -19.55 -2.06
C PRO A 69 -19.40 -20.80 -2.70
N ALA A 70 -20.25 -21.75 -3.12
CA ALA A 70 -19.79 -22.91 -3.86
C ALA A 70 -19.60 -22.57 -5.35
N PRO A 71 -18.77 -23.30 -6.13
CA PRO A 71 -18.59 -23.04 -7.56
C PRO A 71 -19.87 -22.96 -8.37
N ALA A 72 -20.91 -23.70 -7.98
CA ALA A 72 -22.22 -23.65 -8.62
C ALA A 72 -22.96 -22.31 -8.45
N ASP A 73 -22.64 -21.55 -7.39
CA ASP A 73 -23.27 -20.26 -7.09
C ASP A 73 -22.68 -19.12 -7.93
N HIS A 74 -21.45 -19.31 -8.46
CA HIS A 74 -20.72 -18.33 -9.27
C HIS A 74 -19.97 -19.01 -10.44
N PRO A 75 -20.70 -19.56 -11.42
CA PRO A 75 -20.12 -20.43 -12.45
C PRO A 75 -19.03 -19.77 -13.31
N ASP A 76 -18.99 -18.45 -13.37
CA ASP A 76 -17.88 -17.69 -14.01
C ASP A 76 -17.49 -16.48 -13.15
N LEU A 77 -16.89 -16.74 -11.98
CA LEU A 77 -16.39 -15.68 -11.10
C LEU A 77 -15.40 -14.76 -11.81
N ILE A 78 -14.59 -15.28 -12.73
CA ILE A 78 -13.62 -14.46 -13.47
C ILE A 78 -14.34 -13.43 -14.34
N ALA A 79 -15.42 -13.81 -15.03
CA ALA A 79 -16.23 -12.87 -15.79
C ALA A 79 -16.90 -11.82 -14.89
N ASP A 80 -17.39 -12.21 -13.71
CA ASP A 80 -17.94 -11.27 -12.74
C ASP A 80 -16.87 -10.28 -12.24
N LEU A 81 -15.64 -10.73 -11.98
CA LEU A 81 -14.55 -9.86 -11.62
C LEU A 81 -14.16 -8.90 -12.76
N GLU A 82 -14.17 -9.35 -14.00
CA GLU A 82 -13.96 -8.49 -15.17
C GLU A 82 -15.08 -7.46 -15.32
N ALA A 83 -16.33 -7.90 -15.22
CA ALA A 83 -17.50 -7.03 -15.32
C ALA A 83 -17.58 -6.01 -14.16
N SER A 84 -17.09 -6.37 -12.97
CA SER A 84 -17.02 -5.46 -11.82
C SER A 84 -16.05 -4.31 -12.04
N GLY A 85 -14.98 -4.52 -12.83
CA GLY A 85 -13.91 -3.58 -13.01
C GLY A 85 -13.00 -3.44 -11.78
N LEU A 86 -12.99 -4.44 -10.88
CA LEU A 86 -12.15 -4.43 -9.69
C LEU A 86 -10.67 -4.30 -10.05
N LEU A 87 -10.04 -3.22 -9.60
CA LEU A 87 -8.60 -2.99 -9.70
C LEU A 87 -7.87 -3.58 -8.50
N GLY A 88 -6.65 -4.09 -8.72
CA GLY A 88 -5.80 -4.62 -7.66
C GLY A 88 -5.43 -3.57 -6.61
N ARG A 89 -5.51 -3.93 -5.33
CA ARG A 89 -5.31 -3.05 -4.17
C ARG A 89 -3.89 -3.10 -3.58
N GLY A 90 -2.98 -3.82 -4.22
CA GLY A 90 -1.57 -3.92 -3.80
C GLY A 90 -0.64 -2.86 -4.40
N GLY A 91 -1.17 -1.73 -4.88
CA GLY A 91 -0.40 -0.59 -5.39
C GLY A 91 -0.40 -0.44 -6.92
N ALA A 92 -0.24 -1.51 -7.69
CA ALA A 92 -0.10 -1.44 -9.15
C ALA A 92 -1.42 -1.22 -9.92
N GLY A 93 -2.59 -1.38 -9.29
CA GLY A 93 -3.89 -1.13 -9.92
C GLY A 93 -4.25 -2.05 -11.10
N PHE A 94 -3.59 -3.20 -11.28
CA PHE A 94 -3.86 -4.09 -12.40
C PHE A 94 -5.23 -4.76 -12.24
N PRO A 95 -6.09 -4.86 -13.31
CA PRO A 95 -7.42 -5.44 -13.23
C PRO A 95 -7.39 -6.90 -12.73
N VAL A 96 -8.14 -7.17 -11.64
CA VAL A 96 -8.10 -8.47 -10.95
C VAL A 96 -8.62 -9.60 -11.85
N GLY A 97 -9.77 -9.43 -12.49
CA GLY A 97 -10.35 -10.44 -13.38
C GLY A 97 -9.41 -10.82 -14.52
N ARG A 98 -8.77 -9.82 -15.16
CA ARG A 98 -7.79 -10.08 -16.23
C ARG A 98 -6.56 -10.86 -15.75
N LYS A 99 -6.14 -10.59 -14.52
CA LYS A 99 -5.01 -11.31 -13.91
C LYS A 99 -5.36 -12.78 -13.63
N TRP A 100 -6.55 -13.02 -13.11
CA TRP A 100 -7.03 -14.38 -12.85
C TRP A 100 -7.26 -15.16 -14.14
N ARG A 101 -7.89 -14.55 -15.15
CA ARG A 101 -8.08 -15.15 -16.46
C ARG A 101 -6.77 -15.59 -17.10
N ALA A 102 -5.79 -14.70 -17.12
CA ALA A 102 -4.46 -15.00 -17.69
C ALA A 102 -3.75 -16.18 -17.01
N LEU A 103 -4.10 -16.51 -15.76
CA LEU A 103 -3.59 -17.67 -15.08
C LEU A 103 -4.45 -18.92 -15.36
N ALA A 104 -5.77 -18.79 -15.27
CA ALA A 104 -6.72 -19.89 -15.54
C ALA A 104 -6.56 -20.46 -16.95
N GLU A 105 -6.34 -19.62 -17.96
CA GLU A 105 -6.10 -20.02 -19.35
C GLU A 105 -4.81 -20.84 -19.56
N ARG A 106 -3.92 -20.90 -18.58
CA ARG A 106 -2.71 -21.73 -18.67
C ARG A 106 -2.99 -23.22 -18.47
N ASP A 107 -4.15 -23.54 -17.88
CA ASP A 107 -4.67 -24.92 -17.65
C ASP A 107 -3.59 -25.93 -17.18
N THR A 108 -2.81 -25.55 -16.20
CA THR A 108 -1.76 -26.41 -15.67
C THR A 108 -2.27 -27.35 -14.58
N GLY A 109 -3.49 -27.12 -14.07
CA GLY A 109 -4.16 -27.89 -13.01
C GLY A 109 -3.43 -27.89 -11.65
N ARG A 110 -2.36 -27.13 -11.49
CA ARG A 110 -1.48 -27.14 -10.32
C ARG A 110 -0.92 -25.75 -10.00
N ALA A 111 -1.76 -24.73 -10.11
CA ALA A 111 -1.36 -23.36 -9.75
C ALA A 111 -1.22 -23.20 -8.22
N VAL A 112 -0.64 -22.10 -7.79
CA VAL A 112 -0.56 -21.69 -6.38
C VAL A 112 -1.20 -20.31 -6.24
N VAL A 113 -1.98 -20.10 -5.17
CA VAL A 113 -2.45 -18.77 -4.77
C VAL A 113 -1.60 -18.26 -3.60
N VAL A 114 -1.05 -17.06 -3.75
CA VAL A 114 -0.39 -16.32 -2.66
C VAL A 114 -1.27 -15.13 -2.30
N ALA A 115 -1.96 -15.22 -1.16
CA ALA A 115 -2.67 -14.10 -0.56
C ALA A 115 -1.64 -13.19 0.13
N ASN A 116 -1.32 -12.09 -0.56
CA ASN A 116 -0.26 -11.18 -0.14
C ASN A 116 -0.80 -10.08 0.79
N GLY A 117 -0.52 -10.22 2.07
CA GLY A 117 -0.77 -9.29 3.17
C GLY A 117 0.51 -8.83 3.86
N ALA A 118 1.65 -8.80 3.15
CA ALA A 118 2.93 -8.36 3.74
C ALA A 118 2.91 -6.89 4.18
N GLU A 119 2.20 -6.01 3.46
CA GLU A 119 1.98 -4.58 3.78
C GLU A 119 3.24 -3.85 4.26
N GLY A 120 4.32 -3.92 3.45
CA GLY A 120 5.60 -3.28 3.78
C GLY A 120 5.63 -1.75 3.64
N GLU A 121 4.54 -1.12 3.24
CA GLU A 121 4.41 0.34 3.11
C GLU A 121 4.16 0.98 4.48
N PRO A 122 5.07 1.81 5.03
CA PRO A 122 4.99 2.29 6.41
C PRO A 122 3.73 3.11 6.72
N GLY A 123 3.24 3.86 5.73
CA GLY A 123 2.02 4.66 5.86
C GLY A 123 0.74 3.86 5.75
N SER A 124 0.78 2.56 5.43
CA SER A 124 -0.40 1.70 5.27
C SER A 124 -0.73 0.92 6.54
N ALA A 125 -2.02 0.73 6.79
CA ALA A 125 -2.53 -0.14 7.86
C ALA A 125 -3.76 -0.95 7.39
N LYS A 126 -4.14 -0.84 6.12
CA LYS A 126 -5.40 -1.37 5.60
C LYS A 126 -5.45 -2.90 5.57
N ASP A 127 -4.36 -3.55 5.13
CA ASP A 127 -4.30 -5.00 4.97
C ASP A 127 -4.21 -5.69 6.34
N ARG A 128 -3.39 -5.17 7.26
CA ARG A 128 -3.31 -5.68 8.63
C ARG A 128 -4.62 -5.54 9.40
N ILE A 129 -5.35 -4.40 9.25
CA ILE A 129 -6.67 -4.20 9.87
C ILE A 129 -7.68 -5.16 9.27
N LEU A 130 -7.71 -5.32 7.95
CA LEU A 130 -8.60 -6.25 7.28
C LEU A 130 -8.36 -7.70 7.75
N MET A 131 -7.12 -8.16 7.72
CA MET A 131 -6.76 -9.52 8.16
C MET A 131 -7.03 -9.75 9.65
N THR A 132 -6.81 -8.73 10.49
CA THR A 132 -7.06 -8.83 11.93
C THR A 132 -8.55 -8.94 12.24
N ASN A 133 -9.40 -8.12 11.60
CA ASN A 133 -10.81 -8.00 11.97
C ASN A 133 -11.74 -8.87 11.11
N ARG A 134 -11.39 -9.16 9.86
CA ARG A 134 -12.18 -9.93 8.87
C ARG A 134 -11.40 -11.09 8.25
N PRO A 135 -10.73 -11.94 9.04
CA PRO A 135 -9.85 -12.98 8.52
C PRO A 135 -10.60 -13.99 7.64
N HIS A 136 -11.84 -14.34 7.98
CA HIS A 136 -12.64 -15.28 7.21
C HIS A 136 -12.97 -14.76 5.81
N LEU A 137 -13.20 -13.46 5.64
CA LEU A 137 -13.46 -12.87 4.34
C LEU A 137 -12.22 -12.94 3.41
N VAL A 138 -11.03 -12.77 3.96
CA VAL A 138 -9.76 -12.94 3.23
C VAL A 138 -9.56 -14.41 2.84
N ILE A 139 -9.85 -15.34 3.75
CA ILE A 139 -9.75 -16.79 3.51
C ILE A 139 -10.75 -17.22 2.42
N ASP A 140 -12.01 -16.77 2.49
CA ASP A 140 -12.99 -17.03 1.42
C ASP A 140 -12.49 -16.57 0.06
N GLY A 141 -11.95 -15.35 -0.03
CA GLY A 141 -11.39 -14.84 -1.26
C GLY A 141 -10.21 -15.65 -1.79
N ALA A 142 -9.39 -16.20 -0.91
CA ALA A 142 -8.28 -17.08 -1.30
C ALA A 142 -8.76 -18.45 -1.79
N ILE A 143 -9.80 -19.03 -1.17
CA ILE A 143 -10.45 -20.26 -1.63
C ILE A 143 -11.04 -20.08 -3.01
N LEU A 144 -11.85 -19.03 -3.20
CA LEU A 144 -12.49 -18.72 -4.49
C LEU A 144 -11.46 -18.43 -5.59
N ALA A 145 -10.33 -17.79 -5.23
CA ALA A 145 -9.23 -17.61 -6.16
C ALA A 145 -8.59 -18.94 -6.58
N ALA A 146 -8.38 -19.84 -5.62
CA ALA A 146 -7.81 -21.16 -5.91
C ALA A 146 -8.73 -21.98 -6.83
N GLU A 147 -10.04 -22.00 -6.56
CA GLU A 147 -11.04 -22.65 -7.42
C GLU A 147 -11.04 -22.06 -8.83
N ALA A 148 -11.08 -20.73 -8.94
CA ALA A 148 -11.19 -20.04 -10.23
C ALA A 148 -9.96 -20.22 -11.13
N VAL A 149 -8.75 -20.42 -10.55
CA VAL A 149 -7.51 -20.57 -11.32
C VAL A 149 -6.96 -22.00 -11.31
N GLY A 150 -7.68 -22.97 -10.75
CA GLY A 150 -7.24 -24.38 -10.67
C GLY A 150 -6.01 -24.55 -9.78
N ALA A 151 -5.94 -23.86 -8.66
CA ALA A 151 -4.83 -23.98 -7.70
C ALA A 151 -5.09 -25.08 -6.66
N ASP A 152 -4.04 -25.80 -6.29
CA ASP A 152 -4.05 -26.87 -5.30
C ASP A 152 -3.25 -26.52 -4.01
N ASP A 153 -2.81 -25.26 -3.86
CA ASP A 153 -2.05 -24.78 -2.70
C ASP A 153 -2.32 -23.29 -2.48
N ILE A 154 -2.58 -22.89 -1.23
CA ILE A 154 -2.80 -21.51 -0.83
C ILE A 154 -1.79 -21.09 0.22
N VAL A 155 -1.09 -20.00 -0.03
CA VAL A 155 -0.14 -19.38 0.90
C VAL A 155 -0.69 -18.06 1.39
N LEU A 156 -0.88 -17.92 2.70
CA LEU A 156 -1.11 -16.62 3.35
C LEU A 156 0.26 -16.03 3.69
N TYR A 157 0.70 -15.05 2.92
CA TYR A 157 1.98 -14.37 3.07
C TYR A 157 1.75 -13.04 3.81
N VAL A 158 2.14 -12.98 5.09
CA VAL A 158 1.74 -11.91 6.03
C VAL A 158 2.97 -11.40 6.76
N GLY A 159 3.13 -10.08 6.89
CA GLY A 159 4.27 -9.48 7.60
C GLY A 159 4.49 -10.11 8.98
N GLU A 160 5.71 -10.51 9.30
CA GLU A 160 6.04 -11.17 10.58
C GLU A 160 5.77 -10.26 11.79
N GLU A 161 5.83 -8.94 11.60
CA GLU A 161 5.49 -7.92 12.60
C GLU A 161 3.98 -7.77 12.82
N HIS A 162 3.13 -8.30 11.93
CA HIS A 162 1.67 -8.22 12.04
C HIS A 162 1.09 -9.33 12.92
N HIS A 163 1.55 -9.43 14.17
CA HIS A 163 1.23 -10.52 15.09
C HIS A 163 -0.27 -10.73 15.28
N ALA A 164 -1.08 -9.66 15.37
CA ALA A 164 -2.54 -9.76 15.52
C ALA A 164 -3.20 -10.38 14.28
N ALA A 165 -2.76 -9.99 13.07
CA ALA A 165 -3.25 -10.56 11.82
C ALA A 165 -2.87 -12.04 11.67
N LEU A 166 -1.62 -12.39 11.99
CA LEU A 166 -1.16 -13.78 12.00
C LEU A 166 -1.97 -14.66 12.96
N ALA A 167 -2.22 -14.17 14.18
CA ALA A 167 -3.04 -14.89 15.17
C ALA A 167 -4.49 -15.02 14.71
N ALA A 168 -5.07 -13.95 14.14
CA ALA A 168 -6.44 -13.96 13.63
C ALA A 168 -6.63 -14.97 12.49
N LEU A 169 -5.70 -15.01 11.52
CA LEU A 169 -5.76 -15.93 10.39
C LEU A 169 -5.57 -17.39 10.82
N ARG A 170 -4.63 -17.69 11.75
CA ARG A 170 -4.46 -19.04 12.30
C ARG A 170 -5.74 -19.53 12.94
N ARG A 171 -6.30 -18.73 13.86
CA ARG A 171 -7.56 -19.06 14.52
C ARG A 171 -8.72 -19.23 13.51
N ALA A 172 -8.81 -18.36 12.53
CA ALA A 172 -9.87 -18.43 11.52
C ALA A 172 -9.79 -19.71 10.67
N LEU A 173 -8.60 -20.23 10.39
CA LEU A 173 -8.44 -21.55 9.73
C LEU A 173 -8.89 -22.69 10.65
N GLU A 174 -8.56 -22.63 11.96
CA GLU A 174 -8.94 -23.63 12.95
C GLU A 174 -10.45 -23.65 13.21
N GLU A 175 -11.16 -22.52 13.12
CA GLU A 175 -12.60 -22.39 13.34
C GLU A 175 -13.45 -22.99 12.21
N ARG A 176 -12.89 -23.30 11.05
CA ARG A 176 -13.64 -23.85 9.91
C ARG A 176 -13.90 -25.36 10.09
N PRO A 177 -15.18 -25.79 10.19
CA PRO A 177 -15.52 -27.15 10.61
C PRO A 177 -15.09 -28.25 9.62
N ASP A 178 -15.13 -27.94 8.32
CA ASP A 178 -14.84 -28.93 7.28
C ASP A 178 -13.40 -28.85 6.75
N GLY A 179 -12.60 -27.94 7.32
CA GLY A 179 -11.30 -27.58 6.75
C GLY A 179 -11.43 -26.96 5.34
N PRO A 180 -10.40 -26.36 4.81
CA PRO A 180 -10.40 -25.87 3.43
C PRO A 180 -10.21 -27.04 2.46
N CYS A 181 -10.96 -27.02 1.34
CA CYS A 181 -10.80 -28.02 0.25
C CYS A 181 -9.39 -28.00 -0.37
N VAL A 182 -8.69 -26.86 -0.26
CA VAL A 182 -7.31 -26.67 -0.69
C VAL A 182 -6.45 -26.39 0.55
N PRO A 183 -5.28 -27.01 0.69
CA PRO A 183 -4.41 -26.82 1.85
C PRO A 183 -3.92 -25.39 1.95
N PHE A 184 -3.90 -24.85 3.19
CA PHE A 184 -3.37 -23.56 3.54
C PHE A 184 -2.05 -23.68 4.29
N ARG A 185 -1.12 -22.77 3.99
CA ARG A 185 0.04 -22.54 4.84
C ARG A 185 0.24 -21.04 5.07
N ILE A 186 0.59 -20.67 6.30
CA ILE A 186 0.93 -19.30 6.66
C ILE A 186 2.44 -19.16 6.60
N VAL A 187 2.91 -18.21 5.82
CA VAL A 187 4.33 -17.86 5.71
C VAL A 187 4.52 -16.44 6.20
N PRO A 188 5.18 -16.24 7.35
CA PRO A 188 5.55 -14.90 7.81
C PRO A 188 6.50 -14.26 6.81
N ALA A 189 6.13 -13.08 6.30
CA ALA A 189 6.97 -12.29 5.42
C ALA A 189 8.03 -11.55 6.24
N PRO A 190 9.29 -11.49 5.81
CA PRO A 190 10.32 -10.76 6.54
C PRO A 190 10.04 -9.26 6.50
N ILE A 191 10.47 -8.54 7.52
CA ILE A 191 10.37 -7.07 7.57
C ILE A 191 11.17 -6.48 6.42
N GLY A 192 10.53 -5.62 5.61
CA GLY A 192 11.17 -4.90 4.52
C GLY A 192 10.17 -4.44 3.46
N TYR A 193 10.41 -3.25 2.93
CA TYR A 193 9.52 -2.62 1.96
C TYR A 193 9.32 -3.47 0.70
N VAL A 194 10.40 -4.07 0.20
CA VAL A 194 10.40 -4.84 -1.05
C VAL A 194 9.90 -6.28 -0.84
N ALA A 195 9.82 -6.77 0.42
CA ALA A 195 9.38 -8.14 0.72
C ALA A 195 7.96 -8.46 0.19
N GLY A 196 7.09 -7.44 0.08
CA GLY A 196 5.74 -7.54 -0.48
C GLY A 196 5.68 -7.49 -2.02
N GLU A 197 6.79 -7.26 -2.73
CA GLU A 197 6.82 -7.34 -4.20
C GLU A 197 6.60 -8.79 -4.65
N ALA A 198 5.84 -9.01 -5.73
CA ALA A 198 5.38 -10.35 -6.12
C ALA A 198 6.52 -11.36 -6.34
N SER A 199 7.60 -10.96 -7.01
CA SER A 199 8.74 -11.85 -7.25
C SER A 199 9.57 -12.07 -5.99
N ALA A 200 9.69 -11.07 -5.13
CA ALA A 200 10.36 -11.18 -3.84
C ALA A 200 9.62 -12.11 -2.88
N ALA A 201 8.28 -11.99 -2.81
CA ALA A 201 7.45 -12.88 -2.02
C ALA A 201 7.59 -14.35 -2.47
N VAL A 202 7.50 -14.60 -3.78
CA VAL A 202 7.68 -15.94 -4.34
C VAL A 202 9.11 -16.46 -4.09
N HIS A 203 10.12 -15.63 -4.26
CA HIS A 203 11.51 -16.01 -4.00
C HIS A 203 11.70 -16.36 -2.52
N TYR A 204 11.14 -15.57 -1.60
CA TYR A 204 11.18 -15.88 -0.18
C TYR A 204 10.47 -17.19 0.19
N ILE A 205 9.28 -17.43 -0.36
CA ILE A 205 8.54 -18.67 -0.14
C ILE A 205 9.34 -19.90 -0.62
N ASN A 206 10.12 -19.76 -1.68
CA ASN A 206 10.93 -20.84 -2.25
C ASN A 206 12.27 -21.06 -1.53
N SER A 207 12.91 -20.00 -1.04
CA SER A 207 14.32 -20.05 -0.63
C SER A 207 14.65 -19.33 0.69
N GLY A 208 13.71 -18.59 1.26
CA GLY A 208 13.96 -17.71 2.42
C GLY A 208 14.64 -16.39 2.07
N ASP A 209 14.80 -16.06 0.78
CA ASP A 209 15.41 -14.81 0.31
C ASP A 209 14.34 -13.89 -0.31
N ALA A 210 14.07 -12.74 0.32
CA ALA A 210 13.04 -11.77 -0.11
C ALA A 210 13.54 -10.75 -1.15
N ARG A 211 14.61 -11.06 -1.89
CA ARG A 211 15.06 -10.20 -2.99
C ARG A 211 14.23 -10.45 -4.25
N PRO A 212 13.80 -9.39 -4.95
CA PRO A 212 13.10 -9.50 -6.23
C PRO A 212 13.93 -10.25 -7.28
N THR A 213 13.25 -11.00 -8.13
CA THR A 213 13.88 -11.67 -9.28
C THR A 213 13.60 -10.90 -10.57
N THR A 214 14.43 -11.14 -11.59
CA THR A 214 14.25 -10.55 -12.91
C THR A 214 13.07 -11.18 -13.65
N THR A 215 12.42 -10.39 -14.52
CA THR A 215 11.36 -10.85 -15.40
C THR A 215 11.85 -10.76 -16.86
N PRO A 216 11.67 -11.73 -17.72
CA PRO A 216 11.02 -13.04 -17.55
C PRO A 216 11.87 -14.07 -16.77
N PRO A 217 11.26 -15.17 -16.24
CA PRO A 217 9.83 -15.49 -16.29
C PRO A 217 9.02 -14.68 -15.26
N ARG A 218 7.73 -14.48 -15.53
CA ARG A 218 6.80 -13.90 -14.54
C ARG A 218 6.40 -14.95 -13.50
N VAL A 219 6.03 -14.52 -12.29
CA VAL A 219 5.52 -15.44 -11.25
C VAL A 219 4.29 -16.25 -11.70
N SER A 220 3.47 -15.68 -12.60
CA SER A 220 2.36 -16.40 -13.24
C SER A 220 2.79 -17.49 -14.23
N GLU A 221 4.06 -17.55 -14.56
CA GLU A 221 4.66 -18.58 -15.43
C GLU A 221 5.46 -19.58 -14.61
N ARG A 222 6.29 -19.08 -13.69
CA ARG A 222 7.17 -19.86 -12.85
C ARG A 222 7.31 -19.20 -11.47
N GLY A 223 6.45 -19.60 -10.54
CA GLY A 223 6.36 -19.03 -9.20
C GLY A 223 6.76 -20.00 -8.09
N VAL A 224 5.86 -20.21 -7.14
CA VAL A 224 6.08 -21.06 -5.96
C VAL A 224 6.26 -22.51 -6.38
N GLY A 225 7.37 -23.13 -5.96
CA GLY A 225 7.73 -24.50 -6.36
C GLY A 225 7.88 -24.67 -7.87
N GLY A 226 8.17 -23.60 -8.61
CA GLY A 226 8.26 -23.61 -10.08
C GLY A 226 6.89 -23.65 -10.80
N ARG A 227 5.78 -23.57 -10.06
CA ARG A 227 4.40 -23.64 -10.56
C ARG A 227 3.88 -22.24 -10.93
N PRO A 228 2.93 -22.12 -11.87
CA PRO A 228 2.19 -20.87 -12.08
C PRO A 228 1.59 -20.35 -10.78
N THR A 229 1.78 -19.08 -10.47
CA THR A 229 1.37 -18.54 -9.17
C THR A 229 0.60 -17.25 -9.32
N LEU A 230 -0.60 -17.19 -8.69
CA LEU A 230 -1.39 -15.99 -8.51
C LEU A 230 -0.95 -15.29 -7.21
N VAL A 231 -0.16 -14.25 -7.30
CA VAL A 231 0.09 -13.37 -6.14
C VAL A 231 -0.97 -12.28 -6.12
N GLN A 232 -1.87 -12.27 -5.13
CA GLN A 232 -2.98 -11.34 -5.05
C GLN A 232 -3.04 -10.68 -3.67
N ASN A 233 -3.22 -9.34 -3.63
CA ASN A 233 -3.38 -8.60 -2.37
C ASN A 233 -4.66 -9.03 -1.63
N VAL A 234 -4.60 -9.10 -0.30
CA VAL A 234 -5.69 -9.58 0.57
C VAL A 234 -6.98 -8.75 0.47
N GLU A 235 -6.89 -7.43 0.27
CA GLU A 235 -8.09 -6.60 0.04
C GLU A 235 -8.77 -6.96 -1.27
N SER A 236 -8.00 -7.22 -2.34
CA SER A 236 -8.57 -7.66 -3.62
C SER A 236 -9.23 -9.03 -3.52
N LEU A 237 -8.68 -9.95 -2.72
CA LEU A 237 -9.29 -11.26 -2.44
C LEU A 237 -10.59 -11.10 -1.67
N ALA A 238 -10.62 -10.26 -0.64
CA ALA A 238 -11.83 -9.98 0.13
C ALA A 238 -12.94 -9.39 -0.75
N TYR A 239 -12.62 -8.49 -1.69
CA TYR A 239 -13.61 -8.02 -2.68
C TYR A 239 -14.07 -9.13 -3.61
N ALA A 240 -13.19 -10.01 -4.06
CA ALA A 240 -13.59 -11.16 -4.87
C ALA A 240 -14.63 -12.03 -4.16
N ALA A 241 -14.45 -12.26 -2.84
CA ALA A 241 -15.42 -12.99 -2.02
C ALA A 241 -16.78 -12.29 -1.92
N LEU A 242 -16.82 -10.96 -1.86
CA LEU A 242 -18.06 -10.19 -1.87
C LEU A 242 -18.71 -10.16 -3.26
N ILE A 243 -17.92 -10.06 -4.32
CA ILE A 243 -18.42 -10.11 -5.71
C ILE A 243 -18.99 -11.49 -6.02
N ALA A 244 -18.37 -12.58 -5.56
CA ALA A 244 -18.92 -13.93 -5.70
C ALA A 244 -20.31 -14.08 -5.03
N ARG A 245 -20.56 -13.37 -3.91
CA ARG A 245 -21.85 -13.39 -3.19
C ARG A 245 -22.91 -12.50 -3.82
N TYR A 246 -22.51 -11.31 -4.27
CA TYR A 246 -23.47 -10.25 -4.60
C TYR A 246 -23.44 -9.83 -6.08
N GLY A 247 -22.47 -10.33 -6.84
CA GLY A 247 -22.30 -10.05 -8.26
C GLY A 247 -21.63 -8.71 -8.58
N ALA A 248 -21.21 -8.57 -9.84
CA ALA A 248 -20.60 -7.35 -10.36
C ALA A 248 -21.52 -6.10 -10.28
N PRO A 249 -22.84 -6.17 -10.52
CA PRO A 249 -23.72 -5.02 -10.37
C PRO A 249 -23.72 -4.43 -8.97
N TRP A 250 -23.71 -5.29 -7.94
CA TRP A 250 -23.61 -4.84 -6.54
C TRP A 250 -22.28 -4.10 -6.29
N TYR A 251 -21.14 -4.63 -6.76
CA TYR A 251 -19.87 -3.94 -6.60
C TYR A 251 -19.91 -2.57 -7.26
N ARG A 252 -20.45 -2.49 -8.47
CA ARG A 252 -20.56 -1.27 -9.27
C ARG A 252 -21.60 -0.27 -8.75
N SER A 253 -22.47 -0.65 -7.82
CA SER A 253 -23.48 0.25 -7.25
C SER A 253 -22.87 1.35 -6.35
N ALA A 254 -21.60 1.21 -5.94
CA ALA A 254 -20.80 2.26 -5.30
C ALA A 254 -19.79 2.84 -6.29
N GLY A 255 -19.24 4.01 -5.95
CA GLY A 255 -18.30 4.76 -6.78
C GLY A 255 -19.00 5.66 -7.79
N ARG A 256 -18.38 6.81 -8.09
CA ARG A 256 -19.09 7.93 -8.78
C ARG A 256 -18.57 8.24 -10.17
N PHE A 257 -17.31 7.94 -10.47
CA PHE A 257 -16.64 8.37 -11.70
C PHE A 257 -16.19 7.18 -12.57
N ALA A 258 -14.94 7.23 -13.04
CA ALA A 258 -14.39 6.21 -13.94
C ALA A 258 -14.24 4.86 -13.24
N SER A 259 -13.83 4.85 -11.96
CA SER A 259 -13.71 3.64 -11.17
C SER A 259 -14.96 3.40 -10.31
N ARG A 260 -15.33 2.13 -10.16
CA ARG A 260 -16.49 1.72 -9.36
C ARG A 260 -16.07 0.94 -8.14
N GLY A 261 -17.00 0.80 -7.19
CA GLY A 261 -16.80 0.10 -5.93
C GLY A 261 -16.25 1.00 -4.82
N THR A 262 -15.74 0.34 -3.79
CA THR A 262 -15.11 0.96 -2.63
C THR A 262 -13.64 0.58 -2.54
N ALA A 263 -12.87 1.24 -1.70
CA ALA A 263 -11.48 0.92 -1.41
C ALA A 263 -11.14 1.23 0.05
N LEU A 264 -10.21 0.48 0.61
CA LEU A 264 -9.59 0.83 1.87
C LEU A 264 -8.48 1.85 1.64
N ILE A 265 -8.48 2.89 2.47
CA ILE A 265 -7.42 3.90 2.50
C ILE A 265 -6.87 4.06 3.91
N THR A 266 -5.63 4.51 4.00
CA THR A 266 -5.03 4.95 5.27
C THR A 266 -4.78 6.45 5.21
N VAL A 267 -5.34 7.20 6.15
CA VAL A 267 -5.15 8.65 6.27
C VAL A 267 -4.23 8.92 7.46
N SER A 268 -3.22 9.77 7.27
CA SER A 268 -2.20 10.09 8.28
C SER A 268 -1.71 11.54 8.16
N GLY A 269 -0.67 11.91 8.91
CA GLY A 269 -0.08 13.25 8.91
C GLY A 269 -0.89 14.21 9.79
N ALA A 270 -1.45 15.29 9.24
CA ALA A 270 -2.29 16.24 9.99
C ALA A 270 -3.48 15.56 10.71
N ALA A 271 -3.85 14.35 10.31
CA ALA A 271 -4.86 13.53 10.97
C ALA A 271 -4.40 12.90 12.30
N GLY A 272 -3.12 13.03 12.67
CA GLY A 272 -2.51 12.35 13.81
C GLY A 272 -2.24 10.87 13.48
N ASP A 273 -2.63 9.96 14.38
CA ASP A 273 -2.45 8.51 14.17
C ASP A 273 -3.13 8.04 12.89
N ALA A 274 -2.49 7.09 12.21
CA ALA A 274 -3.00 6.51 10.97
C ALA A 274 -4.40 5.90 11.17
N ARG A 275 -5.35 6.30 10.33
CA ARG A 275 -6.75 5.86 10.38
C ARG A 275 -7.13 5.19 9.07
N VAL A 276 -7.56 3.93 9.17
CA VAL A 276 -8.12 3.22 8.02
C VAL A 276 -9.59 3.58 7.84
N ARG A 277 -9.96 3.85 6.60
CA ARG A 277 -11.33 4.12 6.16
C ARG A 277 -11.67 3.32 4.93
N GLU A 278 -12.89 2.84 4.83
CA GLU A 278 -13.44 2.38 3.57
C GLU A 278 -14.19 3.54 2.92
N ILE A 279 -13.87 3.85 1.67
CA ILE A 279 -14.46 4.96 0.91
C ILE A 279 -15.07 4.46 -0.39
N GLU A 280 -16.10 5.15 -0.88
CA GLU A 280 -16.48 5.04 -2.29
C GLU A 280 -15.37 5.63 -3.17
N LEU A 281 -15.01 4.94 -4.24
CA LEU A 281 -14.13 5.52 -5.24
C LEU A 281 -14.79 6.76 -5.85
N GLY A 282 -14.02 7.85 -5.90
CA GLY A 282 -14.51 9.16 -6.30
C GLY A 282 -14.92 10.09 -5.15
N THR A 283 -14.81 9.66 -3.89
CA THR A 283 -14.85 10.57 -2.74
C THR A 283 -13.68 11.55 -2.84
N THR A 284 -13.92 12.85 -2.60
CA THR A 284 -12.84 13.83 -2.73
C THR A 284 -11.81 13.69 -1.61
N ILE A 285 -10.58 14.10 -1.88
CA ILE A 285 -9.52 14.09 -0.86
C ILE A 285 -9.92 14.99 0.32
N GLY A 286 -10.59 16.11 0.06
CA GLY A 286 -11.11 17.01 1.08
C GLY A 286 -12.17 16.36 1.97
N ASP A 287 -13.10 15.57 1.40
CA ASP A 287 -14.10 14.84 2.18
C ASP A 287 -13.44 13.77 3.05
N VAL A 288 -12.42 13.10 2.53
CA VAL A 288 -11.62 12.12 3.29
C VAL A 288 -10.90 12.81 4.45
N ALA A 289 -10.25 13.96 4.22
CA ALA A 289 -9.59 14.73 5.27
C ALA A 289 -10.59 15.19 6.34
N ALA A 290 -11.77 15.70 5.91
CA ALA A 290 -12.84 16.11 6.81
C ALA A 290 -13.36 14.96 7.68
N SER A 291 -13.43 13.72 7.13
CA SER A 291 -13.87 12.51 7.87
C SER A 291 -12.95 12.14 9.04
N VAL A 292 -11.74 12.66 9.05
CA VAL A 292 -10.76 12.49 10.14
C VAL A 292 -10.53 13.77 10.94
N GLY A 293 -11.33 14.82 10.69
CA GLY A 293 -11.31 16.08 11.43
C GLY A 293 -10.28 17.09 10.94
N VAL A 294 -9.77 16.94 9.70
CA VAL A 294 -8.77 17.84 9.11
C VAL A 294 -9.40 18.76 8.08
N GLY A 295 -9.23 20.07 8.26
CA GLY A 295 -9.68 21.10 7.34
C GLY A 295 -8.59 21.53 6.34
N ARG A 296 -9.00 22.07 5.18
CA ARG A 296 -8.09 22.54 4.11
C ARG A 296 -7.01 23.51 4.62
N HIS A 297 -7.37 24.38 5.55
CA HIS A 297 -6.47 25.38 6.12
C HIS A 297 -5.33 24.83 6.97
N GLN A 298 -5.36 23.54 7.30
CA GLN A 298 -4.34 22.84 8.10
C GLN A 298 -3.32 22.11 7.23
N VAL A 299 -3.56 21.95 5.92
CA VAL A 299 -2.80 21.12 5.01
C VAL A 299 -2.24 21.93 3.87
N ARG A 300 -0.94 21.87 3.65
CA ARG A 300 -0.26 22.55 2.54
C ARG A 300 -0.03 21.67 1.33
N ALA A 301 0.20 20.38 1.55
CA ALA A 301 0.42 19.38 0.52
C ALA A 301 -0.02 18.00 1.02
N MET A 302 -0.02 17.03 0.13
CA MET A 302 -0.32 15.65 0.47
C MET A 302 0.53 14.67 -0.36
N VAL A 303 0.84 13.53 0.23
CA VAL A 303 1.35 12.38 -0.50
C VAL A 303 0.20 11.42 -0.76
N LEU A 304 0.03 11.03 -2.01
CA LEU A 304 -1.02 10.11 -2.46
C LEU A 304 -0.41 8.80 -2.94
N GLY A 305 -0.95 7.69 -2.47
CA GLY A 305 -0.59 6.35 -2.93
C GLY A 305 0.58 5.67 -2.21
N GLY A 306 1.23 6.36 -1.26
CA GLY A 306 2.38 5.87 -0.49
C GLY A 306 3.74 6.33 -1.04
N TYR A 307 4.80 5.60 -0.71
CA TYR A 307 6.18 5.99 -1.09
C TYR A 307 6.51 5.70 -2.56
N PHE A 308 5.70 4.89 -3.26
CA PHE A 308 5.66 4.84 -4.73
C PHE A 308 4.61 5.77 -5.32
N GLY A 309 4.15 6.71 -4.53
CA GLY A 309 3.11 7.66 -4.89
C GLY A 309 3.67 8.99 -5.39
N THR A 310 2.89 10.03 -5.16
CA THR A 310 3.18 11.38 -5.64
C THR A 310 2.84 12.43 -4.59
N TRP A 311 3.65 13.47 -4.48
CA TRP A 311 3.30 14.70 -3.80
C TRP A 311 2.35 15.54 -4.66
N ALA A 312 1.47 16.28 -4.00
CA ALA A 312 0.61 17.27 -4.64
C ALA A 312 0.34 18.43 -3.67
N ALA A 313 0.30 19.66 -4.17
CA ALA A 313 -0.11 20.81 -3.37
C ALA A 313 -1.59 20.68 -2.99
N ALA A 314 -1.95 21.05 -1.75
CA ALA A 314 -3.34 21.00 -1.31
C ALA A 314 -4.23 21.94 -2.14
N ALA A 315 -3.69 23.04 -2.67
CA ALA A 315 -4.42 23.96 -3.55
C ALA A 315 -4.96 23.25 -4.80
N ASP A 316 -4.19 22.30 -5.36
CA ASP A 316 -4.48 21.64 -6.63
C ASP A 316 -5.22 20.31 -6.47
N ALA A 317 -5.02 19.62 -5.34
CA ALA A 317 -5.49 18.25 -5.16
C ALA A 317 -6.68 18.10 -4.19
N TRP A 318 -7.00 19.09 -3.36
CA TRP A 318 -8.01 18.98 -2.32
C TRP A 318 -9.38 18.52 -2.81
N ASP A 319 -9.82 19.05 -3.94
CA ASP A 319 -11.13 18.79 -4.52
C ASP A 319 -11.11 17.62 -5.55
N LEU A 320 -9.94 16.99 -5.77
CA LEU A 320 -9.84 15.85 -6.66
C LEU A 320 -10.49 14.62 -6.06
N PRO A 321 -11.22 13.84 -6.90
CA PRO A 321 -11.76 12.56 -6.48
C PRO A 321 -10.64 11.52 -6.33
N LEU A 322 -10.69 10.74 -5.26
CA LEU A 322 -9.87 9.53 -5.07
C LEU A 322 -10.37 8.44 -6.01
N ASP A 323 -10.02 8.57 -7.27
CA ASP A 323 -10.32 7.63 -8.35
C ASP A 323 -9.02 7.30 -9.09
N PRO A 324 -8.60 6.02 -9.17
CA PRO A 324 -7.34 5.63 -9.79
C PRO A 324 -7.15 6.17 -11.21
N VAL A 325 -8.20 6.19 -12.03
CA VAL A 325 -8.15 6.63 -13.42
C VAL A 325 -8.01 8.15 -13.50
N ILE A 326 -8.78 8.88 -12.68
CA ILE A 326 -8.73 10.35 -12.67
C ILE A 326 -7.37 10.83 -12.13
N LEU A 327 -6.90 10.24 -11.02
CA LEU A 327 -5.60 10.58 -10.45
C LEU A 327 -4.47 10.32 -11.47
N GLN A 328 -4.48 9.18 -12.15
CA GLN A 328 -3.50 8.86 -13.18
C GLN A 328 -3.52 9.89 -14.33
N GLY A 329 -4.70 10.33 -14.76
CA GLY A 329 -4.84 11.38 -15.78
C GLY A 329 -4.31 12.75 -15.35
N ARG A 330 -4.05 12.94 -14.05
CA ARG A 330 -3.44 14.16 -13.47
C ARG A 330 -1.97 13.96 -13.06
N GLY A 331 -1.36 12.83 -13.43
CA GLY A 331 0.00 12.50 -13.01
C GLY A 331 0.11 12.09 -11.54
N LEU A 332 -1.02 11.82 -10.87
CA LEU A 332 -1.08 11.42 -9.47
C LEU A 332 -1.35 9.91 -9.35
N THR A 333 -1.13 9.36 -8.17
CA THR A 333 -1.21 7.92 -7.94
C THR A 333 -2.17 7.59 -6.79
N PHE A 334 -3.12 6.66 -7.03
CA PHE A 334 -3.91 6.07 -5.96
C PHE A 334 -3.07 5.07 -5.12
N GLY A 335 -2.19 4.31 -5.78
CA GLY A 335 -1.24 3.37 -5.19
C GLY A 335 -1.89 2.35 -4.25
N CYS A 336 -1.36 2.24 -3.04
CA CYS A 336 -1.90 1.39 -1.98
C CYS A 336 -2.94 2.09 -1.07
N GLY A 337 -3.53 3.21 -1.53
CA GLY A 337 -4.61 3.89 -0.82
C GLY A 337 -4.15 4.76 0.35
N ILE A 338 -2.93 5.28 0.32
CA ILE A 338 -2.45 6.23 1.32
C ILE A 338 -2.84 7.66 0.95
N VAL A 339 -3.31 8.41 1.95
CA VAL A 339 -3.52 9.86 1.93
C VAL A 339 -2.76 10.46 3.12
N GLY A 340 -1.52 10.86 2.87
CA GLY A 340 -0.66 11.51 3.87
C GLY A 340 -0.81 13.03 3.79
N LEU A 341 -1.42 13.66 4.79
CA LEU A 341 -1.71 15.09 4.83
C LEU A 341 -0.56 15.85 5.48
N LEU A 342 0.19 16.65 4.71
CA LEU A 342 1.32 17.42 5.21
C LEU A 342 0.84 18.71 5.89
N PRO A 343 1.04 18.89 7.22
CA PRO A 343 0.66 20.12 7.92
C PRO A 343 1.40 21.35 7.39
N ASN A 344 0.81 22.53 7.61
CA ASN A 344 1.40 23.81 7.16
C ASN A 344 2.79 24.07 7.74
N GLU A 345 3.05 23.62 8.96
CA GLU A 345 4.29 23.84 9.70
C GLU A 345 5.42 22.90 9.27
N VAL A 346 5.11 21.88 8.47
CA VAL A 346 6.08 20.83 8.10
C VAL A 346 6.69 21.15 6.75
N CYS A 347 8.01 21.14 6.71
CA CYS A 347 8.80 21.39 5.51
C CYS A 347 8.70 20.18 4.54
N GLY A 348 8.31 20.46 3.29
CA GLY A 348 8.19 19.44 2.24
C GLY A 348 9.55 18.81 1.87
N VAL A 349 10.63 19.60 1.89
CA VAL A 349 11.99 19.11 1.62
C VAL A 349 12.45 18.12 2.67
N THR A 350 12.22 18.43 3.97
CA THR A 350 12.58 17.53 5.07
C THR A 350 11.76 16.25 5.02
N ALA A 351 10.44 16.34 4.78
CA ALA A 351 9.59 15.17 4.64
C ALA A 351 10.02 14.28 3.46
N THR A 352 10.35 14.89 2.31
CA THR A 352 10.86 14.16 1.13
C THR A 352 12.20 13.50 1.43
N ALA A 353 13.13 14.19 2.10
CA ALA A 353 14.43 13.63 2.45
C ALA A 353 14.31 12.39 3.35
N GLN A 354 13.39 12.40 4.33
CA GLN A 354 13.12 11.24 5.18
C GLN A 354 12.63 10.04 4.36
N VAL A 355 11.68 10.26 3.44
CA VAL A 355 11.19 9.19 2.57
C VAL A 355 12.30 8.68 1.66
N MET A 356 13.10 9.54 1.06
CA MET A 356 14.20 9.12 0.17
C MET A 356 15.30 8.36 0.91
N ALA A 357 15.63 8.74 2.14
CA ALA A 357 16.56 8.00 3.00
C ALA A 357 16.01 6.61 3.35
N PHE A 358 14.71 6.51 3.68
CA PHE A 358 14.04 5.24 3.90
C PHE A 358 14.08 4.36 2.66
N MET A 359 13.71 4.88 1.47
CA MET A 359 13.71 4.13 0.22
C MET A 359 15.11 3.62 -0.16
N ALA A 360 16.15 4.39 0.13
CA ALA A 360 17.53 3.96 -0.07
C ALA A 360 17.92 2.81 0.89
N ALA A 361 17.50 2.90 2.17
CA ALA A 361 17.78 1.88 3.19
C ALA A 361 17.02 0.57 2.94
N GLU A 362 15.78 0.65 2.45
CA GLU A 362 14.91 -0.50 2.17
C GLU A 362 15.17 -1.17 0.83
N SER A 363 16.21 -0.77 0.11
CA SER A 363 16.56 -1.42 -1.14
C SER A 363 17.01 -2.87 -0.91
N ALA A 364 16.66 -3.77 -1.84
CA ALA A 364 17.10 -5.16 -1.79
C ALA A 364 18.63 -5.33 -1.93
N GLY A 365 19.36 -4.27 -2.23
CA GLY A 365 20.83 -4.23 -2.28
C GLY A 365 21.46 -5.07 -3.39
N GLN A 366 20.74 -5.32 -4.50
CA GLN A 366 21.21 -6.23 -5.56
C GLN A 366 21.50 -5.56 -6.90
N CYS A 367 20.92 -4.41 -7.22
CA CYS A 367 21.12 -3.76 -8.52
C CYS A 367 21.55 -2.30 -8.40
N GLY A 368 22.33 -1.84 -9.40
CA GLY A 368 22.99 -0.53 -9.39
C GLY A 368 22.07 0.67 -9.11
N PRO A 369 20.87 0.77 -9.72
CA PRO A 369 19.93 1.84 -9.42
C PRO A 369 19.61 2.02 -7.94
N CYS A 370 19.52 0.93 -7.18
CA CYS A 370 19.28 0.97 -5.75
C CYS A 370 20.58 1.17 -4.96
N VAL A 371 21.60 0.33 -5.21
CA VAL A 371 22.85 0.32 -4.41
C VAL A 371 23.59 1.65 -4.49
N PHE A 372 23.62 2.26 -5.68
CA PHE A 372 24.32 3.53 -5.94
C PHE A 372 23.34 4.69 -6.13
N GLY A 373 22.30 4.52 -6.95
CA GLY A 373 21.42 5.60 -7.35
C GLY A 373 20.54 6.11 -6.20
N LEU A 374 19.77 5.24 -5.54
CA LEU A 374 18.92 5.66 -4.42
C LEU A 374 19.74 6.17 -3.24
N ARG A 375 20.92 5.61 -3.00
CA ARG A 375 21.82 6.10 -1.97
C ARG A 375 22.29 7.51 -2.28
N ALA A 376 22.79 7.74 -3.49
CA ALA A 376 23.30 9.05 -3.91
C ALA A 376 22.21 10.13 -3.82
N ILE A 377 21.00 9.84 -4.34
CA ILE A 377 19.91 10.81 -4.31
C ILE A 377 19.36 11.03 -2.89
N GLY A 378 19.30 9.99 -2.05
CA GLY A 378 18.91 10.09 -0.65
C GLY A 378 19.89 10.96 0.15
N ASP A 379 21.21 10.74 -0.04
CA ASP A 379 22.26 11.51 0.62
C ASP A 379 22.24 12.99 0.15
N ALA A 380 22.10 13.25 -1.16
CA ALA A 380 22.00 14.61 -1.69
C ALA A 380 20.74 15.34 -1.18
N THR A 381 19.59 14.67 -1.20
CA THR A 381 18.32 15.23 -0.68
C THR A 381 18.43 15.54 0.81
N THR A 382 19.13 14.69 1.56
CA THR A 382 19.38 14.90 3.00
C THR A 382 20.27 16.12 3.23
N ARG A 383 21.37 16.30 2.44
CA ARG A 383 22.20 17.50 2.53
C ARG A 383 21.41 18.78 2.21
N VAL A 384 20.57 18.74 1.19
CA VAL A 384 19.68 19.88 0.87
C VAL A 384 18.73 20.15 2.05
N ALA A 385 18.08 19.12 2.59
CA ALA A 385 17.17 19.28 3.73
C ALA A 385 17.86 19.89 4.95
N GLN A 386 19.13 19.58 5.19
CA GLN A 386 19.96 20.09 6.29
C GLN A 386 20.60 21.44 6.01
N GLY A 387 20.40 22.05 4.84
CA GLY A 387 21.06 23.30 4.46
C GLY A 387 22.57 23.17 4.23
N GLN A 388 23.03 21.97 3.95
CA GLN A 388 24.43 21.61 3.70
C GLN A 388 24.67 21.24 2.23
N ALA A 389 23.82 21.72 1.34
CA ALA A 389 23.90 21.39 -0.08
C ALA A 389 25.23 21.82 -0.69
N GLY A 390 25.86 20.92 -1.43
CA GLY A 390 26.94 21.24 -2.35
C GLY A 390 26.44 21.99 -3.58
N THR A 391 27.34 22.65 -4.30
CA THR A 391 27.00 23.49 -5.47
C THR A 391 26.30 22.72 -6.60
N GLY A 392 26.39 21.38 -6.65
CA GLY A 392 25.81 20.52 -7.69
C GLY A 392 24.63 19.68 -7.24
N ASP A 393 24.29 19.64 -5.93
CA ASP A 393 23.32 18.66 -5.40
C ASP A 393 21.93 18.71 -6.08
N LEU A 394 21.39 19.91 -6.34
CA LEU A 394 20.10 20.03 -7.03
C LEU A 394 20.15 19.52 -8.47
N ALA A 395 21.20 19.91 -9.22
CA ALA A 395 21.39 19.45 -10.59
C ALA A 395 21.63 17.94 -10.68
N ASP A 396 22.32 17.38 -9.67
CA ASP A 396 22.54 15.94 -9.56
C ASP A 396 21.25 15.19 -9.25
N ILE A 397 20.42 15.69 -8.32
CA ILE A 397 19.11 15.14 -8.01
C ILE A 397 18.25 15.12 -9.29
N GLU A 398 18.10 16.25 -9.99
CA GLU A 398 17.34 16.33 -11.25
C GLU A 398 17.87 15.34 -12.30
N ARG A 399 19.17 15.26 -12.49
CA ARG A 399 19.80 14.32 -13.43
C ARG A 399 19.50 12.87 -13.07
N TRP A 400 19.61 12.48 -11.80
CA TRP A 400 19.40 11.10 -11.36
C TRP A 400 17.94 10.68 -11.44
N THR A 401 16.97 11.58 -11.24
CA THR A 401 15.54 11.27 -11.43
C THR A 401 15.24 10.80 -12.87
N ALA A 402 16.00 11.30 -13.85
CA ALA A 402 15.87 10.87 -15.25
C ALA A 402 16.68 9.60 -15.57
N GLN A 403 17.78 9.35 -14.86
CA GLN A 403 18.71 8.26 -15.19
C GLN A 403 18.41 6.93 -14.51
N ILE A 404 17.81 6.95 -13.31
CA ILE A 404 17.57 5.76 -12.48
C ILE A 404 16.41 4.89 -12.98
N PRO A 405 15.27 5.44 -13.45
CA PRO A 405 14.11 4.64 -13.83
C PRO A 405 14.38 3.59 -14.92
N GLY A 406 13.66 2.46 -14.84
CA GLY A 406 13.71 1.40 -15.84
C GLY A 406 14.94 0.48 -15.79
N ARG A 407 15.85 0.67 -14.83
CA ARG A 407 17.12 -0.07 -14.72
C ARG A 407 17.19 -1.05 -13.54
N GLY A 408 16.13 -1.11 -12.74
CA GLY A 408 16.02 -2.05 -11.60
C GLY A 408 15.47 -3.41 -12.00
N ALA A 409 15.75 -4.44 -11.20
CA ALA A 409 15.08 -5.74 -11.32
C ALA A 409 13.61 -5.68 -10.92
N CYS A 410 13.23 -4.73 -10.05
CA CYS A 410 11.87 -4.42 -9.64
C CYS A 410 11.57 -2.93 -9.81
N ARG A 411 10.36 -2.51 -9.43
CA ARG A 411 9.90 -1.11 -9.55
C ARG A 411 10.30 -0.22 -8.38
N HIS A 412 11.08 -0.70 -7.43
CA HIS A 412 11.49 0.09 -6.26
C HIS A 412 12.20 1.41 -6.61
N PRO A 413 13.23 1.42 -7.48
CA PRO A 413 13.85 2.68 -7.88
C PRO A 413 12.92 3.58 -8.71
N ASP A 414 12.04 2.98 -9.52
CA ASP A 414 11.10 3.75 -10.34
C ASP A 414 10.10 4.53 -9.45
N GLY A 415 9.53 3.86 -8.43
CA GLY A 415 8.61 4.48 -7.48
C GLY A 415 9.27 5.59 -6.67
N ALA A 416 10.50 5.37 -6.19
CA ALA A 416 11.25 6.41 -5.48
C ALA A 416 11.51 7.64 -6.36
N MET A 417 11.83 7.44 -7.64
CA MET A 417 12.04 8.56 -8.56
C MET A 417 10.74 9.29 -8.88
N GLN A 418 9.62 8.59 -9.04
CA GLN A 418 8.31 9.21 -9.21
C GLN A 418 7.96 10.15 -8.04
N LEU A 419 8.17 9.69 -6.81
CA LEU A 419 7.98 10.52 -5.62
C LEU A 419 8.91 11.74 -5.64
N MET A 420 10.20 11.55 -5.96
CA MET A 420 11.17 12.65 -5.97
C MET A 420 10.84 13.70 -7.03
N VAL A 421 10.44 13.30 -8.24
CA VAL A 421 10.01 14.23 -9.30
C VAL A 421 8.82 15.05 -8.81
N SER A 422 7.78 14.40 -8.28
CA SER A 422 6.61 15.12 -7.75
C SER A 422 6.95 16.04 -6.57
N ALA A 423 7.97 15.70 -5.77
CA ALA A 423 8.46 16.57 -4.70
C ALA A 423 9.15 17.83 -5.25
N LEU A 424 9.95 17.70 -6.30
CA LEU A 424 10.57 18.86 -6.98
C LEU A 424 9.49 19.76 -7.60
N ASP A 425 8.46 19.18 -8.21
CA ASP A 425 7.32 19.92 -8.78
C ASP A 425 6.52 20.67 -7.68
N THR A 426 6.29 20.01 -6.53
CA THR A 426 5.46 20.57 -5.46
C THR A 426 6.21 21.55 -4.55
N PHE A 427 7.50 21.31 -4.29
CA PHE A 427 8.33 22.02 -3.31
C PHE A 427 9.58 22.67 -3.92
N GLY A 428 9.62 22.90 -5.24
CA GLY A 428 10.80 23.37 -5.94
C GLY A 428 11.43 24.63 -5.34
N ASP A 429 10.61 25.65 -4.99
CA ASP A 429 11.08 26.88 -4.36
C ASP A 429 11.70 26.61 -2.98
N GLU A 430 11.17 25.65 -2.23
CA GLU A 430 11.73 25.24 -0.94
C GLU A 430 13.08 24.55 -1.12
N PHE A 431 13.21 23.65 -2.11
CA PHE A 431 14.48 23.01 -2.45
C PHE A 431 15.54 24.05 -2.80
N VAL A 432 15.19 25.04 -3.62
CA VAL A 432 16.10 26.15 -3.99
C VAL A 432 16.47 26.99 -2.76
N SER A 433 15.50 27.31 -1.88
CA SER A 433 15.76 28.06 -0.66
C SER A 433 16.73 27.33 0.26
N HIS A 434 16.48 26.04 0.52
CA HIS A 434 17.34 25.19 1.33
C HIS A 434 18.77 25.11 0.77
N ALA A 435 18.89 24.86 -0.54
CA ALA A 435 20.21 24.70 -1.18
C ALA A 435 21.02 25.99 -1.23
N ARG A 436 20.38 27.15 -1.49
CA ARG A 436 21.09 28.42 -1.69
C ARG A 436 21.33 29.19 -0.41
N THR A 437 20.39 29.15 0.54
CA THR A 437 20.41 30.01 1.71
C THR A 437 20.64 29.28 3.01
N GLY A 438 20.50 27.95 3.03
CA GLY A 438 20.50 27.15 4.25
C GLY A 438 19.34 27.51 5.19
N ARG A 439 18.22 28.05 4.66
CA ARG A 439 17.05 28.45 5.43
C ARG A 439 15.81 27.74 4.92
N CYS A 440 14.98 27.30 5.84
CA CYS A 440 13.66 26.77 5.53
C CYS A 440 12.68 27.91 5.31
N SER A 441 12.03 27.98 4.15
CA SER A 441 11.02 28.99 3.84
C SER A 441 9.74 28.82 4.67
N VAL A 442 9.44 27.59 5.14
CA VAL A 442 8.26 27.27 5.94
C VAL A 442 8.40 27.72 7.38
N THR A 443 9.52 27.42 8.01
CA THR A 443 9.75 27.78 9.42
C THR A 443 10.41 29.15 9.59
N GLY A 444 10.92 29.76 8.51
CA GLY A 444 11.69 31.00 8.56
C GLY A 444 13.02 30.90 9.30
N SER A 445 13.31 29.73 9.86
CA SER A 445 14.49 29.50 10.71
C SER A 445 15.70 29.06 9.87
N ARG A 446 16.90 29.33 10.41
CA ARG A 446 18.12 28.67 9.93
C ARG A 446 17.99 27.18 10.20
N ILE A 447 18.30 26.34 9.21
CA ILE A 447 18.25 24.89 9.40
C ILE A 447 19.39 24.54 10.37
N MET A 448 19.01 24.07 11.57
CA MET A 448 19.95 23.57 12.56
C MET A 448 20.20 22.09 12.27
N VAL A 449 21.48 21.74 12.15
CA VAL A 449 21.90 20.33 12.09
C VAL A 449 21.74 19.75 13.49
N ALA A 450 20.89 18.74 13.66
CA ALA A 450 20.75 17.98 14.90
C ALA A 450 21.77 16.83 14.92
#